data_ae6696eb93d822f198e87b4dbadac35c
#
_entry.id   ae6696eb93d822f198e87b4dbadac35c
#
_cell.length_a   1.000
_cell.length_b   1.000
_cell.length_c   1.000
_cell.angle_alpha   90.00
_cell.angle_beta   90.00
_cell.angle_gamma   90.00
#
_symmetry.space_group_name_H-M   'P 1'
#
loop_
_entity.id
_entity.type
_entity.pdbx_description
1 polymer ?
#
loop_
_entity_poly.entity_id
_entity_poly.type
_entity_poly.pdbx_seq_one_letter_code
_entity_poly.pdbx_strand_id
1 'polypeptide(L)'
;MRLIDRILWKLPCLLAALALTVSCNKIETFDGAFVAFDTAKSSVVSIDAEGEFTGSYTVHYTGPKPSAPIVVSFAVTCGNGLSEGIDYKVATVGGKITFMPGIYEQTIKIDWLPHDIDETKDNTVTISLLSAEGVTLGYPGPDRLMKDLVIRKYRSK
;
A
#
# COMPACT_ATOMS: atom_id res chain seq x y z
N MET A 1 35.86 -46.86 35.01
CA MET A 1 35.84 -46.61 33.54
C MET A 1 34.43 -46.56 32.94
N ARG A 2 33.35 -46.22 33.67
CA ARG A 2 31.98 -46.12 33.18
C ARG A 2 31.31 -44.77 33.38
N LEU A 3 31.97 -43.82 34.03
CA LEU A 3 31.39 -42.49 34.26
C LEU A 3 31.77 -41.48 33.20
N ILE A 4 32.93 -41.64 32.59
CA ILE A 4 33.47 -40.74 31.57
C ILE A 4 32.73 -40.90 30.23
N ASP A 5 32.36 -42.12 29.86
CA ASP A 5 31.62 -42.38 28.60
C ASP A 5 30.19 -41.82 28.58
N ARG A 6 29.57 -41.68 29.75
CA ARG A 6 28.22 -41.08 29.85
C ARG A 6 28.22 -39.55 29.74
N ILE A 7 29.36 -38.91 30.02
CA ILE A 7 29.53 -37.47 29.94
C ILE A 7 29.86 -37.06 28.49
N LEU A 8 30.70 -37.85 27.80
CA LEU A 8 31.06 -37.56 26.40
C LEU A 8 29.90 -37.67 25.41
N TRP A 9 28.93 -38.53 25.65
CA TRP A 9 27.75 -38.65 24.75
C TRP A 9 26.75 -37.53 24.91
N LYS A 10 26.71 -36.85 26.05
CA LYS A 10 25.79 -35.72 26.26
C LYS A 10 26.34 -34.37 25.82
N LEU A 11 27.68 -34.26 25.57
CA LEU A 11 28.33 -33.03 25.11
C LEU A 11 27.84 -32.53 23.76
N PRO A 12 27.67 -33.42 22.73
CA PRO A 12 27.21 -32.92 21.42
C PRO A 12 25.76 -32.43 21.44
N CYS A 13 24.89 -32.99 22.29
CA CYS A 13 23.51 -32.51 22.42
C CYS A 13 23.42 -31.14 23.11
N LEU A 14 24.34 -30.84 24.04
CA LEU A 14 24.38 -29.55 24.72
C LEU A 14 24.89 -28.44 23.80
N LEU A 15 25.88 -28.73 22.94
CA LEU A 15 26.39 -27.79 21.92
C LEU A 15 25.33 -27.53 20.81
N ALA A 16 24.56 -28.55 20.41
CA ALA A 16 23.50 -28.36 19.43
C ALA A 16 22.33 -27.51 19.96
N ALA A 17 22.02 -27.59 21.26
CA ALA A 17 20.99 -26.75 21.89
C ALA A 17 21.40 -25.27 21.99
N LEU A 18 22.71 -24.99 22.12
CA LEU A 18 23.21 -23.60 22.20
C LEU A 18 23.24 -22.89 20.84
N ALA A 19 23.29 -23.65 19.72
CA ALA A 19 23.30 -23.10 18.37
C ALA A 19 21.92 -22.61 17.89
N LEU A 20 20.83 -22.94 18.58
CA LEU A 20 19.47 -22.57 18.18
C LEU A 20 19.01 -21.21 18.75
N THR A 21 19.80 -20.55 19.57
CA THR A 21 19.41 -19.29 20.24
C THR A 21 19.91 -18.02 19.56
N VAL A 22 20.59 -18.08 18.42
CA VAL A 22 21.17 -16.90 17.73
C VAL A 22 20.39 -16.55 16.46
N SER A 23 19.10 -16.86 16.39
CA SER A 23 18.24 -16.30 15.34
C SER A 23 17.40 -15.15 15.92
N CYS A 24 18.05 -14.15 16.49
CA CYS A 24 17.46 -12.84 16.63
C CYS A 24 17.55 -12.15 15.26
N ASN A 25 16.53 -12.32 14.42
CA ASN A 25 16.33 -11.42 13.30
C ASN A 25 16.28 -10.00 13.89
N LYS A 26 17.28 -9.17 13.58
CA LYS A 26 17.18 -7.73 13.79
C LYS A 26 15.94 -7.28 13.04
N ILE A 27 14.90 -6.91 13.76
CA ILE A 27 13.78 -6.16 13.19
C ILE A 27 14.39 -4.82 12.81
N GLU A 28 14.66 -4.63 11.53
CA GLU A 28 15.07 -3.32 11.03
C GLU A 28 13.87 -2.40 11.19
N THR A 29 13.93 -1.52 12.19
CA THR A 29 12.95 -0.43 12.35
C THR A 29 13.17 0.55 11.21
N PHE A 30 12.14 0.80 10.42
CA PHE A 30 12.17 1.83 9.39
C PHE A 30 11.99 3.19 10.06
N ASP A 31 13.07 3.97 10.12
CA ASP A 31 13.08 5.32 10.72
C ASP A 31 12.73 6.44 9.71
N GLY A 32 12.46 6.07 8.46
CA GLY A 32 12.14 7.02 7.38
C GLY A 32 10.68 7.43 7.34
N ALA A 33 10.39 8.49 6.60
CA ALA A 33 9.02 8.89 6.28
C ALA A 33 8.51 8.13 5.06
N PHE A 34 7.20 7.81 5.05
CA PHE A 34 6.54 7.22 3.89
C PHE A 34 5.10 7.73 3.71
N VAL A 35 4.60 7.60 2.49
CA VAL A 35 3.19 7.83 2.13
C VAL A 35 2.61 6.57 1.51
N ALA A 36 1.41 6.20 1.92
CA ALA A 36 0.73 4.99 1.46
C ALA A 36 -0.79 5.20 1.45
N PHE A 37 -1.49 4.46 0.61
CA PHE A 37 -2.95 4.41 0.69
C PHE A 37 -3.40 3.75 2.00
N ASP A 38 -4.46 4.30 2.59
CA ASP A 38 -5.15 3.69 3.71
C ASP A 38 -6.18 2.69 3.19
N THR A 39 -5.75 1.45 3.06
CA THR A 39 -6.66 0.34 2.82
C THR A 39 -6.36 -0.73 3.84
N ALA A 40 -7.19 -0.83 4.84
CA ALA A 40 -6.93 -1.62 6.05
C ALA A 40 -6.62 -3.11 5.80
N LYS A 41 -6.90 -3.67 4.61
CA LYS A 41 -6.69 -5.11 4.32
C LYS A 41 -6.37 -5.45 2.86
N SER A 42 -6.54 -4.53 1.90
CA SER A 42 -6.38 -4.86 0.48
C SER A 42 -6.10 -3.61 -0.34
N SER A 43 -5.19 -3.71 -1.30
CA SER A 43 -5.00 -2.68 -2.33
C SER A 43 -6.08 -2.71 -3.42
N VAL A 44 -7.12 -3.52 -3.24
CA VAL A 44 -8.24 -3.64 -4.19
C VAL A 44 -9.54 -3.24 -3.51
N VAL A 45 -10.25 -2.29 -4.11
CA VAL A 45 -11.59 -1.84 -3.72
C VAL A 45 -12.55 -2.20 -4.84
N SER A 46 -13.78 -2.58 -4.51
CA SER A 46 -14.82 -2.88 -5.50
C SER A 46 -15.95 -1.87 -5.40
N ILE A 47 -16.45 -1.42 -6.55
CA ILE A 47 -17.55 -0.46 -6.67
C ILE A 47 -18.60 -0.96 -7.66
N ASP A 48 -19.87 -0.56 -7.44
CA ASP A 48 -20.96 -0.89 -8.33
C ASP A 48 -20.91 -0.07 -9.63
N ALA A 49 -21.16 -0.72 -10.77
CA ALA A 49 -21.18 -0.08 -12.08
C ALA A 49 -22.35 0.89 -12.29
N GLU A 50 -23.47 0.67 -11.60
CA GLU A 50 -24.67 1.50 -11.69
C GLU A 50 -24.67 2.67 -10.72
N GLY A 51 -23.71 2.70 -9.79
CA GLY A 51 -23.61 3.75 -8.78
C GLY A 51 -23.02 5.05 -9.33
N GLU A 52 -23.66 6.18 -9.00
CA GLU A 52 -23.09 7.53 -9.16
C GLU A 52 -22.70 8.07 -7.79
N PHE A 53 -21.39 8.26 -7.55
CA PHE A 53 -20.89 8.78 -6.29
C PHE A 53 -19.44 9.25 -6.40
N THR A 54 -19.01 10.09 -5.46
CA THR A 54 -17.61 10.48 -5.34
C THR A 54 -16.89 9.52 -4.38
N GLY A 55 -16.01 8.70 -4.91
CA GLY A 55 -15.08 7.88 -4.14
C GLY A 55 -13.95 8.74 -3.54
N SER A 56 -13.66 8.54 -2.27
CA SER A 56 -12.58 9.22 -1.55
C SER A 56 -11.52 8.20 -1.12
N TYR A 57 -10.30 8.36 -1.63
CA TYR A 57 -9.19 7.43 -1.41
C TYR A 57 -8.11 8.14 -0.60
N THR A 58 -8.02 7.76 0.66
CA THR A 58 -7.13 8.42 1.61
C THR A 58 -5.70 7.94 1.43
N VAL A 59 -4.77 8.88 1.45
CA VAL A 59 -3.33 8.67 1.49
C VAL A 59 -2.82 9.19 2.83
N HIS A 60 -2.09 8.35 3.56
CA HIS A 60 -1.48 8.72 4.84
C HIS A 60 -0.01 9.03 4.67
N TYR A 61 0.44 10.03 5.38
CA TYR A 61 1.84 10.29 5.65
C TYR A 61 2.19 9.75 7.03
N THR A 62 3.24 8.96 7.09
CA THR A 62 3.80 8.43 8.35
C THR A 62 5.26 8.86 8.45
N GLY A 63 5.62 9.51 9.55
CA GLY A 63 6.97 10.00 9.81
C GLY A 63 6.98 11.18 10.76
N PRO A 64 8.15 11.78 10.99
CA PRO A 64 8.30 13.00 11.77
C PRO A 64 7.50 14.14 11.17
N LYS A 65 7.08 15.12 12.00
CA LYS A 65 6.38 16.31 11.50
C LYS A 65 7.22 17.01 10.43
N PRO A 66 6.70 17.16 9.20
CA PRO A 66 7.43 17.84 8.14
C PRO A 66 7.73 19.30 8.50
N SER A 67 8.91 19.77 8.14
CA SER A 67 9.30 21.19 8.27
C SER A 67 8.78 22.04 7.11
N ALA A 68 8.48 21.42 5.97
CA ALA A 68 7.96 22.02 4.74
C ALA A 68 6.83 21.17 4.15
N PRO A 69 6.00 21.73 3.24
CA PRO A 69 4.98 20.94 2.55
C PRO A 69 5.60 19.80 1.74
N ILE A 70 4.99 18.60 1.83
CA ILE A 70 5.36 17.43 1.02
C ILE A 70 4.36 17.32 -0.12
N VAL A 71 4.84 17.44 -1.36
CA VAL A 71 4.03 17.26 -2.56
C VAL A 71 4.19 15.84 -3.06
N VAL A 72 3.08 15.13 -3.16
CA VAL A 72 3.02 13.78 -3.72
C VAL A 72 2.32 13.83 -5.07
N SER A 73 3.01 13.40 -6.11
CA SER A 73 2.42 13.25 -7.45
C SER A 73 1.77 11.89 -7.58
N PHE A 74 0.64 11.83 -8.28
CA PHE A 74 -0.04 10.57 -8.58
C PHE A 74 -0.52 10.53 -10.03
N ALA A 75 -0.78 9.33 -10.54
CA ALA A 75 -1.44 9.09 -11.81
C ALA A 75 -2.66 8.18 -11.61
N VAL A 76 -3.62 8.33 -12.50
CA VAL A 76 -4.78 7.44 -12.60
C VAL A 76 -4.76 6.80 -13.98
N THR A 77 -4.81 5.49 -14.03
CA THR A 77 -4.86 4.69 -15.25
C THR A 77 -6.06 3.74 -15.19
N CYS A 78 -6.58 3.32 -16.32
CA CYS A 78 -7.68 2.35 -16.36
C CYS A 78 -7.37 1.18 -17.29
N GLY A 79 -8.02 0.06 -17.03
CA GLY A 79 -8.07 -1.10 -17.93
C GLY A 79 -8.88 -0.81 -19.19
N ASN A 80 -8.84 -1.73 -20.15
CA ASN A 80 -9.46 -1.56 -21.47
C ASN A 80 -11.01 -1.63 -21.45
N GLY A 81 -11.61 -1.91 -20.30
CA GLY A 81 -13.07 -1.93 -20.11
C GLY A 81 -13.65 -0.60 -19.64
N LEU A 82 -12.81 0.35 -19.22
CA LEU A 82 -13.26 1.65 -18.68
C LEU A 82 -12.63 2.81 -19.46
N SER A 83 -13.30 3.97 -19.40
CA SER A 83 -12.87 5.20 -20.06
C SER A 83 -13.11 6.42 -19.15
N GLU A 84 -12.12 7.31 -19.02
CA GLU A 84 -12.30 8.57 -18.34
C GLU A 84 -13.32 9.46 -19.06
N GLY A 85 -14.21 10.10 -18.30
CA GLY A 85 -15.32 10.90 -18.83
C GLY A 85 -16.59 10.10 -19.12
N ILE A 86 -16.54 8.77 -19.16
CA ILE A 86 -17.68 7.88 -19.35
C ILE A 86 -17.95 7.07 -18.08
N ASP A 87 -16.94 6.40 -17.56
CA ASP A 87 -17.05 5.52 -16.39
C ASP A 87 -16.63 6.18 -15.10
N TYR A 88 -15.71 7.12 -15.19
CA TYR A 88 -15.19 7.87 -14.06
C TYR A 88 -14.61 9.21 -14.51
N LYS A 89 -14.39 10.11 -13.54
CA LYS A 89 -13.66 11.37 -13.72
C LYS A 89 -12.76 11.62 -12.51
N VAL A 90 -11.51 12.02 -12.75
CA VAL A 90 -10.60 12.37 -11.66
C VAL A 90 -10.97 13.77 -11.14
N ALA A 91 -11.58 13.82 -9.94
CA ALA A 91 -12.01 15.05 -9.30
C ALA A 91 -10.87 15.83 -8.64
N THR A 92 -9.79 15.12 -8.19
CA THR A 92 -8.58 15.76 -7.68
C THR A 92 -7.73 16.26 -8.85
N VAL A 93 -7.81 17.55 -9.14
CA VAL A 93 -7.09 18.17 -10.27
C VAL A 93 -5.59 18.27 -10.05
N GLY A 94 -4.85 18.24 -11.15
CA GLY A 94 -3.40 18.52 -11.17
C GLY A 94 -2.50 17.34 -10.85
N GLY A 95 -3.04 16.15 -10.59
CA GLY A 95 -2.24 14.93 -10.34
C GLY A 95 -1.33 15.03 -9.11
N LYS A 96 -1.69 15.85 -8.12
CA LYS A 96 -0.89 16.10 -6.93
C LYS A 96 -1.76 16.27 -5.69
N ILE A 97 -1.25 15.80 -4.55
CA ILE A 97 -1.75 16.11 -3.21
C ILE A 97 -0.62 16.68 -2.38
N THR A 98 -0.93 17.55 -1.41
CA THR A 98 0.08 18.22 -0.60
C THR A 98 -0.20 18.05 0.89
N PHE A 99 0.76 17.48 1.59
CA PHE A 99 0.74 17.40 3.05
C PHE A 99 1.41 18.64 3.63
N MET A 100 0.63 19.53 4.20
CA MET A 100 1.14 20.68 4.94
C MET A 100 1.70 20.22 6.30
N PRO A 101 2.66 20.96 6.90
CA PRO A 101 3.19 20.63 8.22
C PRO A 101 2.07 20.44 9.26
N GLY A 102 1.96 19.22 9.81
CA GLY A 102 0.92 18.82 10.77
C GLY A 102 -0.33 18.19 10.16
N ILE A 103 -0.40 18.08 8.83
CA ILE A 103 -1.43 17.32 8.11
C ILE A 103 -0.83 15.97 7.71
N TYR A 104 -1.45 14.88 8.14
CA TYR A 104 -0.98 13.51 7.96
C TYR A 104 -1.86 12.69 7.01
N GLU A 105 -2.97 13.28 6.57
CA GLU A 105 -3.92 12.64 5.66
C GLU A 105 -4.27 13.58 4.51
N GLN A 106 -4.34 13.00 3.32
CA GLN A 106 -4.83 13.67 2.10
C GLN A 106 -5.72 12.70 1.32
N THR A 107 -6.61 13.24 0.49
CA THR A 107 -7.58 12.43 -0.22
C THR A 107 -7.49 12.67 -1.72
N ILE A 108 -7.43 11.58 -2.48
CA ILE A 108 -7.64 11.59 -3.93
C ILE A 108 -9.11 11.24 -4.19
N LYS A 109 -9.81 12.07 -4.96
CA LYS A 109 -11.23 11.89 -5.25
C LYS A 109 -11.43 11.49 -6.70
N ILE A 110 -12.31 10.52 -6.91
CA ILE A 110 -12.78 10.07 -8.24
C ILE A 110 -14.30 10.10 -8.22
N ASP A 111 -14.89 10.81 -9.15
CA ASP A 111 -16.33 10.75 -9.42
C ASP A 111 -16.59 9.53 -10.30
N TRP A 112 -17.39 8.61 -9.80
CA TRP A 112 -17.83 7.41 -10.50
C TRP A 112 -19.13 7.70 -11.20
N LEU A 113 -19.18 7.34 -12.48
CA LEU A 113 -20.35 7.60 -13.34
C LEU A 113 -21.05 6.27 -13.62
N PRO A 114 -22.40 6.25 -13.59
CA PRO A 114 -23.16 5.06 -13.92
C PRO A 114 -22.99 4.74 -15.41
N HIS A 115 -22.46 3.57 -15.70
CA HIS A 115 -22.27 3.08 -17.05
C HIS A 115 -22.16 1.56 -17.04
N ASP A 116 -22.80 0.93 -18.00
CA ASP A 116 -22.76 -0.52 -18.19
C ASP A 116 -21.34 -0.96 -18.55
N ILE A 117 -20.89 -2.06 -17.95
CA ILE A 117 -19.55 -2.60 -18.17
C ILE A 117 -19.59 -3.93 -18.93
N ASP A 118 -18.57 -4.16 -19.71
CA ASP A 118 -18.29 -5.46 -20.32
C ASP A 118 -17.44 -6.28 -19.35
N GLU A 119 -18.05 -7.28 -18.70
CA GLU A 119 -17.38 -8.13 -17.71
C GLU A 119 -16.22 -8.97 -18.28
N THR A 120 -16.09 -9.06 -19.61
CA THR A 120 -15.00 -9.79 -20.27
C THR A 120 -13.73 -8.96 -20.38
N LYS A 121 -13.79 -7.67 -20.06
CA LYS A 121 -12.69 -6.71 -20.12
C LYS A 121 -12.12 -6.41 -18.74
N ASP A 122 -10.98 -5.72 -18.73
CA ASP A 122 -10.39 -5.20 -17.52
C ASP A 122 -11.11 -3.93 -17.08
N ASN A 123 -11.98 -4.05 -16.08
CA ASN A 123 -12.80 -2.98 -15.50
C ASN A 123 -12.15 -2.42 -14.23
N THR A 124 -10.84 -2.15 -14.26
CA THR A 124 -10.11 -1.56 -13.13
C THR A 124 -9.68 -0.14 -13.42
N VAL A 125 -9.62 0.66 -12.35
CA VAL A 125 -8.91 1.95 -12.31
C VAL A 125 -7.82 1.81 -11.25
N THR A 126 -6.59 2.19 -11.59
CA THR A 126 -5.46 2.16 -10.69
C THR A 126 -4.97 3.56 -10.39
N ILE A 127 -4.91 3.92 -9.12
CA ILE A 127 -4.28 5.15 -8.64
C ILE A 127 -2.87 4.77 -8.16
N SER A 128 -1.84 5.35 -8.78
CA SER A 128 -0.44 5.09 -8.45
C SER A 128 0.22 6.34 -7.88
N LEU A 129 0.88 6.24 -6.73
CA LEU A 129 1.75 7.28 -6.20
C LEU A 129 3.06 7.25 -6.99
N LEU A 130 3.45 8.37 -7.60
CA LEU A 130 4.58 8.42 -8.55
C LEU A 130 5.86 8.96 -7.93
N SER A 131 5.75 10.07 -7.20
CA SER A 131 6.92 10.74 -6.61
C SER A 131 6.54 11.56 -5.38
N ALA A 132 7.46 11.60 -4.41
CA ALA A 132 7.46 12.52 -3.28
C ALA A 132 8.92 12.76 -2.87
N GLU A 133 9.31 13.99 -2.63
CA GLU A 133 10.68 14.32 -2.24
C GLU A 133 10.92 13.93 -0.76
N GLY A 134 12.00 13.21 -0.50
CA GLY A 134 12.39 12.83 0.86
C GLY A 134 11.48 11.83 1.57
N VAL A 135 10.56 11.17 0.83
CA VAL A 135 9.55 10.28 1.39
C VAL A 135 9.46 9.01 0.54
N THR A 136 9.37 7.86 1.19
CA THR A 136 9.16 6.58 0.52
C THR A 136 7.70 6.44 0.08
N LEU A 137 7.47 5.92 -1.12
CA LEU A 137 6.12 5.64 -1.63
C LEU A 137 5.74 4.19 -1.31
N GLY A 138 4.56 3.99 -0.74
CA GLY A 138 4.09 2.72 -0.22
C GLY A 138 4.70 2.39 1.14
N TYR A 139 4.23 1.31 1.76
CA TYR A 139 4.82 0.81 3.01
C TYR A 139 6.28 0.44 2.79
N PRO A 140 7.14 0.68 3.80
CA PRO A 140 8.53 0.25 3.76
C PRO A 140 8.63 -1.26 3.55
N GLY A 141 9.47 -1.66 2.60
CA GLY A 141 9.69 -3.05 2.25
C GLY A 141 9.92 -3.24 0.75
N PRO A 142 10.32 -4.43 0.32
CA PRO A 142 10.63 -4.70 -1.09
C PRO A 142 9.41 -4.54 -1.99
N ASP A 143 8.22 -4.89 -1.49
CA ASP A 143 6.98 -4.91 -2.28
C ASP A 143 6.30 -3.54 -2.36
N ARG A 144 6.72 -2.57 -1.56
CA ARG A 144 6.13 -1.23 -1.48
C ARG A 144 4.59 -1.25 -1.50
N LEU A 145 4.01 -2.10 -0.67
CA LEU A 145 2.57 -2.28 -0.56
C LEU A 145 1.86 -0.93 -0.38
N MET A 146 0.65 -0.82 -0.88
CA MET A 146 -0.17 0.39 -0.80
C MET A 146 0.43 1.63 -1.50
N LYS A 147 1.40 1.44 -2.39
CA LYS A 147 1.83 2.47 -3.35
C LYS A 147 0.80 2.65 -4.46
N ASP A 148 0.17 1.55 -4.84
CA ASP A 148 -0.87 1.48 -5.86
C ASP A 148 -2.19 1.02 -5.23
N LEU A 149 -3.28 1.66 -5.64
CA LEU A 149 -4.64 1.29 -5.25
C LEU A 149 -5.42 0.91 -6.49
N VAL A 150 -5.88 -0.34 -6.56
CA VAL A 150 -6.71 -0.85 -7.64
C VAL A 150 -8.18 -0.79 -7.24
N ILE A 151 -9.00 -0.16 -8.08
CA ILE A 151 -10.43 -0.04 -7.88
C ILE A 151 -11.11 -0.79 -9.00
N ARG A 152 -11.91 -1.81 -8.67
CA ARG A 152 -12.63 -2.61 -9.65
C ARG A 152 -14.09 -2.18 -9.72
N LYS A 153 -14.54 -1.80 -10.90
CA LYS A 153 -15.96 -1.58 -11.22
C LYS A 153 -16.58 -2.93 -11.53
N TYR A 154 -17.72 -3.25 -10.91
CA TYR A 154 -18.43 -4.53 -11.13
C TYR A 154 -19.93 -4.27 -11.20
N ARG A 155 -20.68 -5.19 -11.79
CA ARG A 155 -22.16 -5.15 -11.79
C ARG A 155 -22.66 -5.93 -10.59
N SER A 156 -23.44 -5.27 -9.72
CA SER A 156 -24.21 -5.99 -8.70
C SER A 156 -25.29 -6.85 -9.36
N LYS A 157 -25.46 -8.06 -8.87
CA LYS A 157 -26.51 -8.98 -9.34
C LYS A 157 -27.82 -8.70 -8.64
#